data_8741d4f51b986352724600e8119dac7a
#
_entry.id   8741d4f51b986352724600e8119dac7a
#
_cell.length_a   1.000
_cell.length_b   1.000
_cell.length_c   1.000
_cell.angle_alpha   90.00
_cell.angle_beta   90.00
_cell.angle_gamma   90.00
#
_symmetry.space_group_name_H-M   'P 1'
#
loop_
_entity.id
_entity.type
_entity.pdbx_description
1 polymer ?
#
loop_
_entity_poly.entity_id
_entity_poly.type
_entity_poly.pdbx_seq_one_letter_code
_entity_poly.pdbx_strand_id
1 'polypeptide(L)'
;MSPHKEYNYLCDMKLLHSIFFGLILLASIPQMVTAQTIIPLERGKGGVRSKTVDDYKEELNMVERQRNDSIQYVDNLRRAFNALHVDSLTEAESLFKEALKLRPTAPGNHIIKYNLGLVDMARGNNVEAVKKLTEIIKNYPNYFEVRLARAEANLQLNRANEVIDDAQQVLDKQKFEGMTPDLIERARFIRAAARYQLRLYADAHADLQVIMGDNPQNTNAQVLDALVLQQMGRPKEALNRLNLIVAAHPDNLDALSTRAAIEAELNLHTLARADYDTLIKRQPNESSYYIERAKMLLRLGEKKAARTDLDRAIQLGVPQGMVHTLYLQTK
;
A
#
# COMPACT_ATOMS: atom_id res chain seq x y z
N MET A 1 0.34 -18.94 14.62
CA MET A 1 -0.22 -17.81 13.84
C MET A 1 0.42 -17.83 12.47
N SER A 2 -0.35 -17.64 11.42
CA SER A 2 0.22 -17.51 10.08
C SER A 2 0.77 -16.08 9.94
N PRO A 3 2.02 -15.88 9.49
CA PRO A 3 2.63 -14.57 9.30
C PRO A 3 1.82 -13.64 8.36
N HIS A 4 0.88 -14.20 7.62
CA HIS A 4 0.10 -13.51 6.59
C HIS A 4 -0.88 -12.45 7.12
N LYS A 5 -1.31 -12.50 8.39
CA LYS A 5 -2.28 -11.52 8.92
C LYS A 5 -1.62 -10.27 9.51
N GLU A 6 -0.40 -10.38 10.02
CA GLU A 6 0.29 -9.23 10.63
C GLU A 6 0.74 -8.19 9.60
N TYR A 7 0.95 -8.59 8.33
CA TYR A 7 1.41 -7.70 7.26
C TYR A 7 0.31 -6.89 6.58
N ASN A 8 -0.94 -7.36 6.58
CA ASN A 8 -2.03 -6.64 5.93
C ASN A 8 -2.29 -5.28 6.57
N TYR A 9 -2.14 -5.14 7.90
CA TYR A 9 -2.33 -3.87 8.61
C TYR A 9 -1.25 -2.82 8.28
N LEU A 10 -0.01 -3.22 8.03
CA LEU A 10 1.07 -2.30 7.70
C LEU A 10 0.92 -1.67 6.30
N CYS A 11 0.18 -2.31 5.40
CA CYS A 11 -0.07 -1.82 4.03
C CYS A 11 -1.31 -0.95 3.91
N ASP A 12 -2.40 -1.24 4.64
CA ASP A 12 -3.68 -0.55 4.46
C ASP A 12 -3.63 0.94 4.81
N MET A 13 -2.89 1.33 5.87
CA MET A 13 -2.76 2.74 6.26
C MET A 13 -1.92 3.59 5.29
N LYS A 14 -1.00 3.01 4.52
CA LYS A 14 -0.10 3.75 3.62
C LYS A 14 -0.62 3.87 2.18
N LEU A 15 -1.55 3.00 1.76
CA LEU A 15 -2.17 3.12 0.45
C LEU A 15 -2.90 4.47 0.30
N LEU A 16 -3.57 4.93 1.36
CA LEU A 16 -4.22 6.24 1.41
C LEU A 16 -3.23 7.40 1.24
N HIS A 17 -2.01 7.31 1.79
CA HIS A 17 -0.98 8.34 1.62
C HIS A 17 -0.36 8.36 0.21
N SER A 18 -0.21 7.21 -0.45
CA SER A 18 0.27 7.13 -1.84
C SER A 18 -0.74 7.72 -2.84
N ILE A 19 -2.03 7.61 -2.55
CA ILE A 19 -3.11 8.23 -3.34
C ILE A 19 -3.05 9.77 -3.23
N PHE A 20 -2.65 10.33 -2.08
CA PHE A 20 -2.50 11.77 -1.86
C PHE A 20 -1.38 12.41 -2.70
N PHE A 21 -0.28 11.70 -2.96
CA PHE A 21 0.83 12.22 -3.78
C PHE A 21 0.45 12.36 -5.26
N GLY A 22 -0.49 11.57 -5.78
CA GLY A 22 -1.00 11.72 -7.15
C GLY A 22 -1.71 13.06 -7.41
N LEU A 23 -2.26 13.69 -6.37
CA LEU A 23 -2.96 14.98 -6.48
C LEU A 23 -2.03 16.19 -6.65
N ILE A 24 -0.80 16.13 -6.16
CA ILE A 24 0.18 17.25 -6.27
C ILE A 24 0.69 17.38 -7.72
N LEU A 25 0.71 16.30 -8.49
CA LEU A 25 1.14 16.32 -9.89
C LEU A 25 0.13 16.96 -10.84
N LEU A 26 -1.14 17.13 -10.46
CA LEU A 26 -2.14 17.83 -11.28
C LEU A 26 -1.88 19.35 -11.36
N ALA A 27 -1.19 19.92 -10.38
CA ALA A 27 -0.83 21.36 -10.40
C ALA A 27 0.30 21.67 -11.39
N SER A 28 1.01 20.67 -11.89
CA SER A 28 2.10 20.79 -12.85
C SER A 28 1.75 20.37 -14.29
N ILE A 29 0.47 20.11 -14.58
CA ILE A 29 0.04 20.00 -15.98
C ILE A 29 0.15 21.39 -16.58
N PRO A 30 1.15 21.67 -17.46
CA PRO A 30 1.28 22.97 -18.07
C PRO A 30 -0.03 23.26 -18.80
N GLN A 31 -0.47 24.51 -18.73
CA GLN A 31 -1.52 25.07 -19.57
C GLN A 31 -1.08 25.01 -21.04
N MET A 32 -0.99 23.80 -21.60
CA MET A 32 -0.76 23.57 -23.01
C MET A 32 -2.09 23.26 -23.72
N VAL A 33 -3.02 24.20 -23.67
CA VAL A 33 -4.12 24.24 -24.63
C VAL A 33 -4.20 25.65 -25.21
N THR A 34 -3.11 26.05 -25.87
CA THR A 34 -3.18 27.00 -26.97
C THR A 34 -2.44 26.35 -28.13
N ALA A 35 -3.11 25.36 -28.75
CA ALA A 35 -2.66 24.91 -30.05
C ALA A 35 -3.08 25.96 -31.09
N GLN A 36 -2.24 26.93 -31.28
CA GLN A 36 -2.17 27.57 -32.60
C GLN A 36 -1.61 26.52 -33.55
N THR A 37 -2.50 25.81 -34.23
CA THR A 37 -2.13 24.95 -35.35
C THR A 37 -1.74 25.86 -36.50
N ILE A 38 -0.46 26.25 -36.52
CA ILE A 38 0.17 26.81 -37.73
C ILE A 38 0.29 25.58 -38.66
N ILE A 39 -0.55 25.56 -39.69
CA ILE A 39 -0.45 24.58 -40.77
C ILE A 39 0.81 24.94 -41.57
N PRO A 40 1.87 24.09 -41.59
CA PRO A 40 3.03 24.34 -42.44
C PRO A 40 2.59 24.18 -43.91
N LEU A 41 2.68 25.20 -44.65
CA LEU A 41 2.63 25.11 -46.11
C LEU A 41 3.91 24.44 -46.61
N GLU A 42 3.94 23.09 -46.65
CA GLU A 42 4.99 22.37 -47.36
C GLU A 42 4.79 22.51 -48.88
N ARG A 43 5.65 23.33 -49.50
CA ARG A 43 5.82 23.33 -50.94
C ARG A 43 6.56 22.05 -51.39
N GLY A 44 5.85 20.95 -51.51
CA GLY A 44 6.33 19.76 -52.19
C GLY A 44 6.14 19.89 -53.71
N LYS A 45 7.22 19.57 -54.44
CA LYS A 45 7.16 19.43 -55.91
C LYS A 45 6.35 18.15 -56.26
N GLY A 46 5.08 18.30 -56.51
CA GLY A 46 4.19 17.24 -56.96
C GLY A 46 2.75 17.82 -57.00
N GLY A 47 2.07 17.73 -58.10
CA GLY A 47 0.81 18.42 -58.45
C GLY A 47 -0.15 18.57 -57.29
N VAL A 48 -0.46 19.81 -56.95
CA VAL A 48 -1.40 20.18 -55.91
C VAL A 48 -2.79 19.71 -56.32
N ARG A 49 -3.27 18.59 -55.75
CA ARG A 49 -4.67 18.27 -55.74
C ARG A 49 -5.36 19.35 -54.88
N SER A 50 -6.14 20.20 -55.47
CA SER A 50 -6.93 21.17 -54.70
C SER A 50 -7.84 20.40 -53.76
N LYS A 51 -7.75 20.68 -52.44
CA LYS A 51 -8.67 20.12 -51.46
C LYS A 51 -10.09 20.56 -51.82
N THR A 52 -11.01 19.65 -51.78
CA THR A 52 -12.45 19.94 -51.96
C THR A 52 -13.04 20.53 -50.69
N VAL A 53 -14.19 21.15 -50.77
CA VAL A 53 -14.94 21.65 -49.60
C VAL A 53 -15.23 20.52 -48.61
N ASP A 54 -15.40 19.32 -49.08
CA ASP A 54 -15.66 18.14 -48.23
C ASP A 54 -14.39 17.66 -47.51
N ASP A 55 -13.20 17.75 -48.12
CA ASP A 55 -11.93 17.50 -47.47
C ASP A 55 -11.70 18.49 -46.30
N TYR A 56 -12.07 19.76 -46.47
CA TYR A 56 -11.97 20.76 -45.38
C TYR A 56 -13.00 20.50 -44.26
N LYS A 57 -14.23 20.04 -44.61
CA LYS A 57 -15.21 19.64 -43.58
C LYS A 57 -14.75 18.43 -42.77
N GLU A 58 -14.15 17.42 -43.43
CA GLU A 58 -13.63 16.25 -42.75
C GLU A 58 -12.47 16.64 -41.80
N GLU A 59 -11.54 17.51 -42.24
CA GLU A 59 -10.48 18.01 -41.40
C GLU A 59 -11.02 18.80 -40.20
N LEU A 60 -12.00 19.69 -40.41
CA LEU A 60 -12.64 20.45 -39.34
C LEU A 60 -13.31 19.51 -38.32
N ASN A 61 -14.07 18.54 -38.80
CA ASN A 61 -14.71 17.54 -37.96
C ASN A 61 -13.68 16.69 -37.16
N MET A 62 -12.53 16.38 -37.76
CA MET A 62 -11.47 15.65 -37.08
C MET A 62 -10.82 16.50 -35.98
N VAL A 63 -10.58 17.79 -36.23
CA VAL A 63 -10.05 18.73 -35.25
C VAL A 63 -11.02 18.92 -34.08
N GLU A 64 -12.31 19.05 -34.37
CA GLU A 64 -13.36 19.17 -33.35
C GLU A 64 -13.47 17.89 -32.50
N ARG A 65 -13.38 16.68 -33.08
CA ARG A 65 -13.33 15.42 -32.34
C ARG A 65 -12.12 15.36 -31.43
N GLN A 66 -10.94 15.65 -31.95
CA GLN A 66 -9.70 15.66 -31.13
C GLN A 66 -9.75 16.66 -29.97
N ARG A 67 -10.39 17.81 -30.17
CA ARG A 67 -10.62 18.81 -29.14
C ARG A 67 -11.57 18.28 -28.06
N ASN A 68 -12.68 17.68 -28.47
CA ASN A 68 -13.68 17.11 -27.57
C ASN A 68 -13.09 15.95 -26.77
N ASP A 69 -12.34 15.04 -27.42
CA ASP A 69 -11.65 13.94 -26.77
C ASP A 69 -10.65 14.45 -25.72
N SER A 70 -9.98 15.57 -26.02
CA SER A 70 -9.03 16.20 -25.07
C SER A 70 -9.74 16.78 -23.84
N ILE A 71 -10.89 17.42 -24.03
CA ILE A 71 -11.71 17.98 -22.95
C ILE A 71 -12.25 16.82 -22.08
N GLN A 72 -12.81 15.78 -22.69
CA GLN A 72 -13.32 14.62 -21.97
C GLN A 72 -12.22 13.85 -21.24
N TYR A 73 -11.02 13.72 -21.84
CA TYR A 73 -9.86 13.13 -21.19
C TYR A 73 -9.53 13.84 -19.88
N VAL A 74 -9.42 15.18 -19.91
CA VAL A 74 -9.10 15.98 -18.72
C VAL A 74 -10.22 15.89 -17.68
N ASP A 75 -11.50 15.94 -18.10
CA ASP A 75 -12.63 15.81 -17.18
C ASP A 75 -12.67 14.41 -16.52
N ASN A 76 -12.48 13.35 -17.29
CA ASN A 76 -12.40 12.00 -16.76
C ASN A 76 -11.25 11.85 -15.74
N LEU A 77 -10.07 12.45 -16.00
CA LEU A 77 -8.98 12.44 -15.03
C LEU A 77 -9.36 13.14 -13.74
N ARG A 78 -9.92 14.36 -13.83
CA ARG A 78 -10.35 15.13 -12.65
C ARG A 78 -11.36 14.34 -11.82
N ARG A 79 -12.35 13.74 -12.47
CA ARG A 79 -13.37 12.90 -11.79
C ARG A 79 -12.77 11.63 -11.21
N ALA A 80 -11.85 10.97 -11.93
CA ALA A 80 -11.18 9.76 -11.44
C ALA A 80 -10.38 10.03 -10.16
N PHE A 81 -9.62 11.14 -10.11
CA PHE A 81 -8.89 11.51 -8.88
C PHE A 81 -9.83 11.90 -7.74
N ASN A 82 -10.95 12.58 -8.03
CA ASN A 82 -11.96 12.85 -7.02
C ASN A 82 -12.60 11.56 -6.50
N ALA A 83 -12.86 10.58 -7.37
CA ALA A 83 -13.38 9.28 -6.97
C ALA A 83 -12.40 8.52 -6.07
N LEU A 84 -11.09 8.59 -6.35
CA LEU A 84 -10.07 8.04 -5.44
C LEU A 84 -10.09 8.73 -4.08
N HIS A 85 -10.29 10.04 -4.04
CA HIS A 85 -10.32 10.79 -2.77
C HIS A 85 -11.50 10.39 -1.87
N VAL A 86 -12.61 9.93 -2.44
CA VAL A 86 -13.79 9.44 -1.70
C VAL A 86 -13.86 7.90 -1.66
N ASP A 87 -12.74 7.24 -1.91
CA ASP A 87 -12.58 5.77 -1.89
C ASP A 87 -13.53 5.02 -2.86
N SER A 88 -13.96 5.70 -3.94
CA SER A 88 -14.78 5.09 -5.00
C SER A 88 -13.91 4.43 -6.06
N LEU A 89 -13.24 3.31 -5.70
CA LEU A 89 -12.27 2.63 -6.54
C LEU A 89 -12.85 2.17 -7.90
N THR A 90 -14.12 1.75 -7.92
CA THR A 90 -14.77 1.27 -9.14
C THR A 90 -15.02 2.41 -10.14
N GLU A 91 -15.47 3.57 -9.66
CA GLU A 91 -15.68 4.75 -10.49
C GLU A 91 -14.34 5.29 -11.01
N ALA A 92 -13.33 5.39 -10.12
CA ALA A 92 -11.99 5.82 -10.49
C ALA A 92 -11.41 4.94 -11.62
N GLU A 93 -11.49 3.62 -11.47
CA GLU A 93 -11.02 2.68 -12.48
C GLU A 93 -11.71 2.86 -13.83
N SER A 94 -13.06 3.01 -13.84
CA SER A 94 -13.84 3.22 -15.06
C SER A 94 -13.39 4.48 -15.78
N LEU A 95 -13.31 5.61 -15.05
CA LEU A 95 -12.91 6.90 -15.59
C LEU A 95 -11.46 6.91 -16.12
N PHE A 96 -10.53 6.26 -15.43
CA PHE A 96 -9.15 6.10 -15.92
C PHE A 96 -9.09 5.28 -17.20
N LYS A 97 -9.86 4.18 -17.30
CA LYS A 97 -9.92 3.37 -18.52
C LYS A 97 -10.55 4.13 -19.69
N GLU A 98 -11.56 4.94 -19.45
CA GLU A 98 -12.16 5.81 -20.46
C GLU A 98 -11.16 6.88 -20.93
N ALA A 99 -10.45 7.52 -20.02
CA ALA A 99 -9.41 8.48 -20.37
C ALA A 99 -8.34 7.84 -21.28
N LEU A 100 -7.86 6.63 -20.94
CA LEU A 100 -6.90 5.91 -21.79
C LEU A 100 -7.43 5.56 -23.18
N LYS A 101 -8.75 5.33 -23.34
CA LYS A 101 -9.38 5.10 -24.63
C LYS A 101 -9.45 6.36 -25.49
N LEU A 102 -9.80 7.50 -24.87
CA LEU A 102 -9.89 8.78 -25.55
C LEU A 102 -8.53 9.24 -26.09
N ARG A 103 -7.46 9.09 -25.29
CA ARG A 103 -6.11 9.51 -25.67
C ARG A 103 -5.06 8.47 -25.33
N PRO A 104 -4.95 7.36 -26.10
CA PRO A 104 -4.10 6.22 -25.77
C PRO A 104 -2.59 6.54 -25.77
N THR A 105 -2.17 7.60 -26.47
CA THR A 105 -0.75 8.01 -26.59
C THR A 105 -0.42 9.29 -25.82
N ALA A 106 -1.32 9.77 -24.94
CA ALA A 106 -1.05 10.98 -24.17
C ALA A 106 0.17 10.78 -23.23
N PRO A 107 1.07 11.80 -23.15
CA PRO A 107 2.33 11.69 -22.37
C PRO A 107 2.12 11.34 -20.89
N GLY A 108 0.99 11.79 -20.30
CA GLY A 108 0.64 11.53 -18.89
C GLY A 108 0.04 10.15 -18.60
N ASN A 109 -0.16 9.28 -19.59
CA ASN A 109 -0.83 7.99 -19.39
C ASN A 109 -0.10 7.03 -18.45
N HIS A 110 1.20 7.19 -18.23
CA HIS A 110 1.94 6.43 -17.22
C HIS A 110 1.43 6.70 -15.80
N ILE A 111 0.97 7.93 -15.51
CA ILE A 111 0.36 8.31 -14.22
C ILE A 111 -1.00 7.59 -14.06
N ILE A 112 -1.80 7.53 -15.12
CA ILE A 112 -3.08 6.79 -15.12
C ILE A 112 -2.84 5.30 -14.86
N LYS A 113 -1.89 4.70 -15.58
CA LYS A 113 -1.52 3.28 -15.40
C LYS A 113 -0.99 3.00 -14.00
N TYR A 114 -0.24 3.93 -13.41
CA TYR A 114 0.22 3.84 -12.01
C TYR A 114 -0.97 3.80 -11.05
N ASN A 115 -1.91 4.75 -11.17
CA ASN A 115 -3.10 4.77 -10.32
C ASN A 115 -3.98 3.53 -10.50
N LEU A 116 -4.11 3.00 -11.72
CA LEU A 116 -4.78 1.71 -11.94
C LEU A 116 -4.05 0.56 -11.25
N GLY A 117 -2.72 0.58 -11.17
CA GLY A 117 -1.94 -0.37 -10.38
C GLY A 117 -2.23 -0.25 -8.89
N LEU A 118 -2.34 0.98 -8.35
CA LEU A 118 -2.72 1.21 -6.94
C LEU A 118 -4.15 0.75 -6.64
N VAL A 119 -5.10 0.96 -7.57
CA VAL A 119 -6.48 0.43 -7.44
C VAL A 119 -6.48 -1.10 -7.39
N ASP A 120 -5.65 -1.76 -8.22
CA ASP A 120 -5.51 -3.22 -8.14
C ASP A 120 -4.97 -3.66 -6.78
N MET A 121 -3.94 -2.97 -6.25
CA MET A 121 -3.39 -3.27 -4.92
C MET A 121 -4.45 -3.12 -3.83
N ALA A 122 -5.23 -2.04 -3.87
CA ALA A 122 -6.31 -1.79 -2.92
C ALA A 122 -7.38 -2.88 -2.91
N ARG A 123 -7.58 -3.55 -4.05
CA ARG A 123 -8.50 -4.69 -4.19
C ARG A 123 -7.86 -6.05 -3.89
N GLY A 124 -6.57 -6.08 -3.53
CA GLY A 124 -5.82 -7.32 -3.33
C GLY A 124 -5.37 -8.00 -4.64
N ASN A 125 -5.56 -7.39 -5.80
CA ASN A 125 -5.16 -7.90 -7.12
C ASN A 125 -3.66 -7.66 -7.37
N ASN A 126 -2.81 -8.02 -6.42
CA ASN A 126 -1.38 -7.68 -6.41
C ASN A 126 -0.63 -8.21 -7.63
N VAL A 127 -1.03 -9.34 -8.21
CA VAL A 127 -0.39 -9.89 -9.42
C VAL A 127 -0.58 -8.96 -10.62
N GLU A 128 -1.79 -8.46 -10.84
CA GLU A 128 -2.09 -7.52 -11.92
C GLU A 128 -1.44 -6.15 -11.67
N ALA A 129 -1.38 -5.71 -10.41
CA ALA A 129 -0.65 -4.51 -10.04
C ALA A 129 0.83 -4.61 -10.42
N VAL A 130 1.52 -5.68 -10.02
CA VAL A 130 2.94 -5.93 -10.37
C VAL A 130 3.15 -5.88 -11.87
N LYS A 131 2.26 -6.49 -12.68
CA LYS A 131 2.35 -6.46 -14.14
C LYS A 131 2.28 -5.05 -14.71
N LYS A 132 1.29 -4.25 -14.29
CA LYS A 132 1.12 -2.86 -14.75
C LYS A 132 2.30 -1.98 -14.33
N LEU A 133 2.74 -2.10 -13.06
CA LEU A 133 3.86 -1.32 -12.53
C LEU A 133 5.18 -1.69 -13.22
N THR A 134 5.38 -2.97 -13.57
CA THR A 134 6.57 -3.42 -14.33
C THR A 134 6.62 -2.81 -15.73
N GLU A 135 5.48 -2.69 -16.42
CA GLU A 135 5.42 -2.02 -17.73
C GLU A 135 5.82 -0.55 -17.64
N ILE A 136 5.40 0.14 -16.57
CA ILE A 136 5.77 1.54 -16.35
C ILE A 136 7.28 1.66 -16.09
N ILE A 137 7.85 0.84 -15.20
CA ILE A 137 9.26 0.87 -14.83
C ILE A 137 10.16 0.60 -16.04
N LYS A 138 9.74 -0.26 -16.97
CA LYS A 138 10.47 -0.52 -18.21
C LYS A 138 10.67 0.74 -19.06
N ASN A 139 9.67 1.62 -19.10
CA ASN A 139 9.70 2.86 -19.88
C ASN A 139 10.20 4.07 -19.09
N TYR A 140 10.04 4.03 -17.76
CA TYR A 140 10.40 5.10 -16.83
C TYR A 140 11.21 4.52 -15.66
N PRO A 141 12.48 4.13 -15.86
CA PRO A 141 13.27 3.40 -14.86
C PRO A 141 13.56 4.19 -13.57
N ASN A 142 13.53 5.52 -13.65
CA ASN A 142 13.77 6.43 -12.51
C ASN A 142 12.45 6.90 -11.84
N TYR A 143 11.32 6.25 -12.14
CA TYR A 143 10.07 6.54 -11.44
C TYR A 143 10.02 5.71 -10.15
N PHE A 144 10.66 6.25 -9.10
CA PHE A 144 10.93 5.53 -7.84
C PHE A 144 9.66 5.17 -7.08
N GLU A 145 8.63 6.02 -7.12
CA GLU A 145 7.33 5.75 -6.50
C GLU A 145 6.67 4.50 -7.08
N VAL A 146 6.74 4.32 -8.40
CA VAL A 146 6.21 3.13 -9.08
C VAL A 146 6.98 1.88 -8.69
N ARG A 147 8.31 2.01 -8.54
CA ARG A 147 9.16 0.90 -8.10
C ARG A 147 8.83 0.48 -6.68
N LEU A 148 8.65 1.43 -5.76
CA LEU A 148 8.25 1.12 -4.38
C LEU A 148 6.83 0.54 -4.30
N ALA A 149 5.89 1.03 -5.12
CA ALA A 149 4.56 0.42 -5.20
C ALA A 149 4.62 -1.04 -5.70
N ARG A 150 5.50 -1.34 -6.67
CA ARG A 150 5.73 -2.72 -7.11
C ARG A 150 6.34 -3.58 -6.00
N ALA A 151 7.28 -3.03 -5.25
CA ALA A 151 7.87 -3.69 -4.09
C ALA A 151 6.79 -4.01 -3.03
N GLU A 152 5.90 -3.08 -2.72
CA GLU A 152 4.78 -3.31 -1.80
C GLU A 152 3.83 -4.40 -2.30
N ALA A 153 3.46 -4.39 -3.59
CA ALA A 153 2.65 -5.44 -4.17
C ALA A 153 3.35 -6.82 -4.11
N ASN A 154 4.67 -6.87 -4.38
CA ASN A 154 5.46 -8.09 -4.25
C ASN A 154 5.60 -8.56 -2.79
N LEU A 155 5.65 -7.64 -1.82
CA LEU A 155 5.67 -7.98 -0.39
C LEU A 155 4.40 -8.75 0.01
N GLN A 156 3.23 -8.32 -0.48
CA GLN A 156 1.96 -9.02 -0.29
C GLN A 156 1.91 -10.39 -0.96
N LEU A 157 2.66 -10.56 -2.04
CA LEU A 157 2.80 -11.83 -2.75
C LEU A 157 3.89 -12.74 -2.16
N ASN A 158 4.52 -12.35 -1.05
CA ASN A 158 5.67 -13.03 -0.43
C ASN A 158 6.88 -13.22 -1.37
N ARG A 159 7.09 -12.27 -2.29
CA ARG A 159 8.22 -12.25 -3.22
C ARG A 159 9.32 -11.35 -2.66
N ALA A 160 9.86 -11.73 -1.49
CA ALA A 160 10.74 -10.88 -0.71
C ALA A 160 12.05 -10.52 -1.43
N ASN A 161 12.60 -11.37 -2.29
CA ASN A 161 13.82 -11.06 -3.06
C ASN A 161 13.57 -9.92 -4.05
N GLU A 162 12.47 -9.95 -4.80
CA GLU A 162 12.08 -8.89 -5.73
C GLU A 162 11.81 -7.56 -5.02
N VAL A 163 11.32 -7.65 -3.78
CA VAL A 163 11.14 -6.46 -2.92
C VAL A 163 12.48 -5.85 -2.56
N ILE A 164 13.45 -6.67 -2.13
CA ILE A 164 14.79 -6.21 -1.76
C ILE A 164 15.47 -5.58 -2.97
N ASP A 165 15.36 -6.19 -4.15
CA ASP A 165 15.94 -5.67 -5.39
C ASP A 165 15.38 -4.30 -5.75
N ASP A 166 14.06 -4.13 -5.71
CA ASP A 166 13.40 -2.86 -6.01
C ASP A 166 13.78 -1.77 -5.00
N ALA A 167 13.72 -2.08 -3.72
CA ALA A 167 14.08 -1.15 -2.66
C ALA A 167 15.57 -0.75 -2.71
N GLN A 168 16.46 -1.70 -3.01
CA GLN A 168 17.89 -1.45 -3.16
C GLN A 168 18.16 -0.50 -4.32
N GLN A 169 17.52 -0.70 -5.47
CA GLN A 169 17.67 0.19 -6.63
C GLN A 169 17.22 1.63 -6.33
N VAL A 170 16.23 1.82 -5.46
CA VAL A 170 15.84 3.16 -4.98
C VAL A 170 16.93 3.73 -4.08
N LEU A 171 17.45 2.94 -3.13
CA LEU A 171 18.47 3.37 -2.18
C LEU A 171 19.81 3.66 -2.85
N ASP A 172 20.17 2.96 -3.92
CA ASP A 172 21.39 3.23 -4.70
C ASP A 172 21.33 4.58 -5.42
N LYS A 173 20.12 5.12 -5.61
CA LYS A 173 19.85 6.41 -6.23
C LYS A 173 19.53 7.54 -5.24
N GLN A 174 19.82 7.36 -3.94
CA GLN A 174 19.47 8.34 -2.90
C GLN A 174 20.02 9.78 -3.12
N LYS A 175 21.05 9.93 -3.98
CA LYS A 175 21.61 11.24 -4.37
C LYS A 175 21.03 11.76 -5.70
N PHE A 176 20.07 11.07 -6.29
CA PHE A 176 19.45 11.46 -7.56
C PHE A 176 18.53 12.67 -7.34
N GLU A 177 18.49 13.56 -8.33
CA GLU A 177 17.58 14.71 -8.33
C GLU A 177 16.11 14.22 -8.29
N GLY A 178 15.31 14.76 -7.37
CA GLY A 178 13.93 14.31 -7.11
C GLY A 178 13.78 13.22 -6.06
N MET A 179 14.88 12.67 -5.51
CA MET A 179 14.80 11.74 -4.38
C MET A 179 14.46 12.52 -3.10
N THR A 180 13.38 12.10 -2.43
CA THR A 180 12.94 12.70 -1.17
C THR A 180 13.33 11.83 0.02
N PRO A 181 13.49 12.43 1.23
CA PRO A 181 13.70 11.63 2.45
C PRO A 181 12.61 10.58 2.66
N ASP A 182 11.35 10.89 2.36
CA ASP A 182 10.22 9.97 2.50
C ASP A 182 10.34 8.74 1.59
N LEU A 183 10.81 8.92 0.35
CA LEU A 183 11.06 7.79 -0.56
C LEU A 183 12.19 6.89 -0.04
N ILE A 184 13.24 7.49 0.53
CA ILE A 184 14.36 6.75 1.12
C ILE A 184 13.90 5.98 2.36
N GLU A 185 13.14 6.63 3.25
CA GLU A 185 12.58 6.00 4.45
C GLU A 185 11.65 4.84 4.06
N ARG A 186 10.75 5.07 3.11
CA ARG A 186 9.84 4.04 2.60
C ARG A 186 10.59 2.86 1.98
N ALA A 187 11.63 3.12 1.19
CA ALA A 187 12.46 2.06 0.60
C ALA A 187 13.16 1.21 1.67
N ARG A 188 13.75 1.85 2.70
CA ARG A 188 14.36 1.14 3.82
C ARG A 188 13.34 0.31 4.59
N PHE A 189 12.16 0.87 4.87
CA PHE A 189 11.10 0.19 5.61
C PHE A 189 10.60 -1.06 4.85
N ILE A 190 10.31 -0.94 3.55
CA ILE A 190 9.88 -2.06 2.72
C ILE A 190 10.97 -3.14 2.64
N ARG A 191 12.25 -2.74 2.52
CA ARG A 191 13.37 -3.67 2.53
C ARG A 191 13.50 -4.39 3.87
N ALA A 192 13.35 -3.69 4.99
CA ALA A 192 13.33 -4.29 6.31
C ALA A 192 12.20 -5.31 6.48
N ALA A 193 11.00 -5.00 5.99
CA ALA A 193 9.88 -5.93 6.01
C ALA A 193 10.14 -7.20 5.17
N ALA A 194 10.74 -7.06 3.99
CA ALA A 194 11.13 -8.21 3.17
C ALA A 194 12.24 -9.05 3.83
N ARG A 195 13.23 -8.41 4.45
CA ARG A 195 14.29 -9.08 5.21
C ARG A 195 13.73 -9.83 6.42
N TYR A 196 12.72 -9.28 7.09
CA TYR A 196 12.01 -9.97 8.16
C TYR A 196 11.31 -11.24 7.62
N GLN A 197 10.62 -11.18 6.46
CA GLN A 197 10.02 -12.37 5.82
C GLN A 197 11.06 -13.46 5.52
N LEU A 198 12.26 -13.07 5.08
CA LEU A 198 13.36 -13.98 4.80
C LEU A 198 14.14 -14.42 6.05
N ARG A 199 13.72 -14.00 7.26
CA ARG A 199 14.40 -14.24 8.53
C ARG A 199 15.81 -13.64 8.63
N LEU A 200 16.10 -12.64 7.80
CA LEU A 200 17.34 -11.85 7.83
C LEU A 200 17.20 -10.75 8.90
N TYR A 201 17.01 -11.16 10.14
CA TYR A 201 16.61 -10.27 11.23
C TYR A 201 17.66 -9.20 11.56
N ALA A 202 18.95 -9.54 11.51
CA ALA A 202 20.02 -8.57 11.75
C ALA A 202 20.02 -7.44 10.72
N ASP A 203 19.81 -7.78 9.44
CA ASP A 203 19.75 -6.80 8.36
C ASP A 203 18.48 -5.96 8.41
N ALA A 204 17.35 -6.58 8.78
CA ALA A 204 16.09 -5.87 9.01
C ALA A 204 16.23 -4.86 10.15
N HIS A 205 16.83 -5.28 11.28
CA HIS A 205 17.12 -4.40 12.42
C HIS A 205 17.99 -3.22 12.01
N ALA A 206 19.07 -3.46 11.25
CA ALA A 206 19.95 -2.40 10.78
C ALA A 206 19.21 -1.33 9.94
N ASP A 207 18.34 -1.74 9.00
CA ASP A 207 17.54 -0.79 8.24
C ASP A 207 16.61 0.04 9.13
N LEU A 208 15.96 -0.60 10.09
CA LEU A 208 15.03 0.06 11.03
C LEU A 208 15.74 1.01 11.97
N GLN A 209 16.97 0.67 12.42
CA GLN A 209 17.79 1.59 13.23
C GLN A 209 18.12 2.87 12.48
N VAL A 210 18.41 2.80 11.18
CA VAL A 210 18.63 4.01 10.35
C VAL A 210 17.36 4.85 10.28
N ILE A 211 16.20 4.24 10.02
CA ILE A 211 14.92 4.97 9.99
C ILE A 211 14.67 5.67 11.34
N MET A 212 14.83 4.96 12.44
CA MET A 212 14.60 5.52 13.78
C MET A 212 15.64 6.57 14.19
N GLY A 213 16.84 6.52 13.63
CA GLY A 213 17.86 7.56 13.80
C GLY A 213 17.47 8.86 13.08
N ASP A 214 16.97 8.74 11.86
CA ASP A 214 16.53 9.89 11.03
C ASP A 214 15.16 10.41 11.45
N ASN A 215 14.24 9.52 11.83
CA ASN A 215 12.86 9.82 12.24
C ASN A 215 12.47 9.00 13.49
N PRO A 216 12.83 9.49 14.71
CA PRO A 216 12.52 8.79 15.95
C PRO A 216 11.02 8.63 16.24
N GLN A 217 10.16 9.38 15.58
CA GLN A 217 8.70 9.32 15.74
C GLN A 217 8.03 8.33 14.79
N ASN A 218 8.79 7.62 13.95
CA ASN A 218 8.22 6.60 13.07
C ASN A 218 7.80 5.36 13.88
N THR A 219 6.57 5.37 14.39
CA THR A 219 6.01 4.27 15.20
C THR A 219 5.94 2.96 14.43
N ASN A 220 5.73 2.99 13.10
CA ASN A 220 5.69 1.78 12.28
C ASN A 220 7.06 1.09 12.25
N ALA A 221 8.14 1.86 12.10
CA ALA A 221 9.49 1.32 12.16
C ALA A 221 9.81 0.76 13.55
N GLN A 222 9.38 1.44 14.60
CA GLN A 222 9.57 0.98 15.98
C GLN A 222 8.81 -0.33 16.27
N VAL A 223 7.56 -0.48 15.78
CA VAL A 223 6.75 -1.70 15.94
C VAL A 223 7.38 -2.87 15.15
N LEU A 224 7.77 -2.62 13.90
CA LEU A 224 8.44 -3.66 13.11
C LEU A 224 9.78 -4.07 13.74
N ASP A 225 10.54 -3.12 14.30
CA ASP A 225 11.78 -3.42 15.01
C ASP A 225 11.55 -4.25 16.29
N ALA A 226 10.43 -4.01 16.99
CA ALA A 226 10.06 -4.85 18.12
C ALA A 226 9.77 -6.30 17.70
N LEU A 227 9.08 -6.52 16.56
CA LEU A 227 8.89 -7.86 16.00
C LEU A 227 10.21 -8.51 15.59
N VAL A 228 11.12 -7.73 14.99
CA VAL A 228 12.46 -8.20 14.64
C VAL A 228 13.25 -8.60 15.89
N LEU A 229 13.26 -7.77 16.94
CA LEU A 229 13.91 -8.04 18.22
C LEU A 229 13.37 -9.32 18.88
N GLN A 230 12.04 -9.53 18.83
CA GLN A 230 11.42 -10.76 19.32
C GLN A 230 12.00 -11.98 18.60
N GLN A 231 12.07 -11.95 17.27
CA GLN A 231 12.63 -13.05 16.47
C GLN A 231 14.14 -13.24 16.66
N MET A 232 14.86 -12.21 17.07
CA MET A 232 16.28 -12.27 17.47
C MET A 232 16.49 -12.83 18.89
N GLY A 233 15.43 -13.25 19.58
CA GLY A 233 15.49 -13.74 20.94
C GLY A 233 15.67 -12.64 22.01
N ARG A 234 15.30 -11.39 21.68
CA ARG A 234 15.39 -10.21 22.56
C ARG A 234 13.99 -9.67 22.95
N PRO A 235 13.02 -10.52 23.37
CA PRO A 235 11.63 -10.12 23.58
C PRO A 235 11.45 -9.09 24.70
N LYS A 236 12.36 -9.04 25.68
CA LYS A 236 12.29 -8.02 26.74
C LYS A 236 12.58 -6.62 26.22
N GLU A 237 13.51 -6.48 25.27
CA GLU A 237 13.79 -5.18 24.63
C GLU A 237 12.64 -4.75 23.73
N ALA A 238 12.08 -5.69 22.98
CA ALA A 238 10.86 -5.47 22.20
C ALA A 238 9.72 -4.95 23.07
N LEU A 239 9.46 -5.62 24.21
CA LEU A 239 8.41 -5.23 25.16
C LEU A 239 8.62 -3.83 25.73
N ASN A 240 9.87 -3.50 26.14
CA ASN A 240 10.20 -2.17 26.65
C ASN A 240 9.89 -1.08 25.61
N ARG A 241 10.24 -1.31 24.34
CA ARG A 241 9.95 -0.39 23.25
C ARG A 241 8.44 -0.22 23.03
N LEU A 242 7.71 -1.31 22.96
CA LEU A 242 6.26 -1.30 22.78
C LEU A 242 5.52 -0.63 23.95
N ASN A 243 6.01 -0.77 25.18
CA ASN A 243 5.47 -0.06 26.33
C ASN A 243 5.55 1.47 26.15
N LEU A 244 6.67 1.97 25.61
CA LEU A 244 6.81 3.40 25.33
C LEU A 244 5.88 3.85 24.22
N ILE A 245 5.76 3.06 23.14
CA ILE A 245 4.86 3.39 22.03
C ILE A 245 3.40 3.42 22.49
N VAL A 246 2.94 2.39 23.21
CA VAL A 246 1.55 2.32 23.67
C VAL A 246 1.26 3.40 24.72
N ALA A 247 2.23 3.79 25.55
CA ALA A 247 2.06 4.90 26.50
C ALA A 247 1.91 6.25 25.79
N ALA A 248 2.69 6.48 24.71
CA ALA A 248 2.62 7.72 23.91
C ALA A 248 1.42 7.73 22.93
N HIS A 249 1.07 6.59 22.38
CA HIS A 249 0.05 6.40 21.35
C HIS A 249 -0.89 5.23 21.72
N PRO A 250 -1.80 5.42 22.70
CA PRO A 250 -2.68 4.35 23.17
C PRO A 250 -3.76 3.91 22.17
N ASP A 251 -3.88 4.61 21.06
CA ASP A 251 -4.72 4.31 19.90
C ASP A 251 -3.99 3.52 18.80
N ASN A 252 -2.68 3.32 18.94
CA ASN A 252 -1.92 2.49 18.01
C ASN A 252 -2.20 1.01 18.27
N LEU A 253 -3.17 0.45 17.51
CA LEU A 253 -3.62 -0.93 17.69
C LEU A 253 -2.54 -1.95 17.27
N ASP A 254 -1.66 -1.61 16.34
CA ASP A 254 -0.56 -2.47 15.91
C ASP A 254 0.47 -2.64 17.03
N ALA A 255 0.84 -1.53 17.68
CA ALA A 255 1.73 -1.59 18.84
C ALA A 255 1.09 -2.38 19.99
N LEU A 256 -0.21 -2.17 20.24
CA LEU A 256 -0.94 -2.85 21.30
C LEU A 256 -1.06 -4.36 21.03
N SER A 257 -1.39 -4.75 19.80
CA SER A 257 -1.50 -6.16 19.41
C SER A 257 -0.15 -6.88 19.42
N THR A 258 0.91 -6.19 18.96
CA THR A 258 2.27 -6.72 19.01
C THR A 258 2.75 -6.90 20.44
N ARG A 259 2.44 -5.93 21.34
CA ARG A 259 2.77 -6.04 22.75
C ARG A 259 2.08 -7.25 23.40
N ALA A 260 0.77 -7.38 23.18
CA ALA A 260 -0.02 -8.51 23.68
C ALA A 260 0.56 -9.86 23.25
N ALA A 261 0.99 -9.98 21.99
CA ALA A 261 1.59 -11.20 21.47
C ALA A 261 2.92 -11.54 22.15
N ILE A 262 3.80 -10.54 22.36
CA ILE A 262 5.08 -10.73 23.05
C ILE A 262 4.86 -11.03 24.54
N GLU A 263 3.92 -10.37 25.21
CA GLU A 263 3.53 -10.67 26.59
C GLU A 263 3.04 -12.11 26.74
N ALA A 264 2.22 -12.59 25.77
CA ALA A 264 1.77 -13.97 25.75
C ALA A 264 2.93 -14.97 25.66
N GLU A 265 3.92 -14.71 24.82
CA GLU A 265 5.12 -15.54 24.70
C GLU A 265 5.99 -15.55 25.98
N LEU A 266 6.04 -14.41 26.65
CA LEU A 266 6.75 -14.26 27.93
C LEU A 266 5.95 -14.82 29.13
N ASN A 267 4.81 -15.48 28.87
CA ASN A 267 3.87 -15.97 29.88
C ASN A 267 3.26 -14.89 30.79
N LEU A 268 3.26 -13.64 30.36
CA LEU A 268 2.63 -12.52 31.05
C LEU A 268 1.13 -12.46 30.72
N HIS A 269 0.42 -13.59 30.91
CA HIS A 269 -0.93 -13.82 30.42
C HIS A 269 -1.96 -12.80 30.89
N THR A 270 -1.82 -12.26 32.10
CA THR A 270 -2.72 -11.23 32.64
C THR A 270 -2.59 -9.91 31.90
N LEU A 271 -1.35 -9.51 31.55
CA LEU A 271 -1.09 -8.29 30.79
C LEU A 271 -1.59 -8.45 29.34
N ALA A 272 -1.20 -9.54 28.68
CA ALA A 272 -1.69 -9.86 27.33
C ALA A 272 -3.21 -9.84 27.24
N ARG A 273 -3.91 -10.42 28.24
CA ARG A 273 -5.37 -10.39 28.31
C ARG A 273 -5.90 -8.95 28.35
N ALA A 274 -5.33 -8.10 29.19
CA ALA A 274 -5.77 -6.69 29.32
C ALA A 274 -5.62 -5.91 28.02
N ASP A 275 -4.54 -6.20 27.27
CA ASP A 275 -4.32 -5.61 25.94
C ASP A 275 -5.36 -6.13 24.93
N TYR A 276 -5.64 -7.45 24.90
CA TYR A 276 -6.71 -7.99 24.04
C TYR A 276 -8.10 -7.50 24.46
N ASP A 277 -8.37 -7.24 25.75
CA ASP A 277 -9.61 -6.59 26.20
C ASP A 277 -9.78 -5.21 25.57
N THR A 278 -8.68 -4.45 25.47
CA THR A 278 -8.66 -3.13 24.85
C THR A 278 -8.84 -3.21 23.33
N LEU A 279 -8.14 -4.13 22.67
CA LEU A 279 -8.25 -4.39 21.23
C LEU A 279 -9.67 -4.76 20.82
N ILE A 280 -10.31 -5.66 21.57
CA ILE A 280 -11.70 -6.08 21.32
C ILE A 280 -12.69 -4.95 21.50
N LYS A 281 -12.49 -4.06 22.49
CA LYS A 281 -13.33 -2.86 22.65
C LYS A 281 -13.24 -1.92 21.45
N ARG A 282 -12.06 -1.80 20.84
CA ARG A 282 -11.81 -0.93 19.69
C ARG A 282 -12.26 -1.56 18.37
N GLN A 283 -12.05 -2.86 18.21
CA GLN A 283 -12.36 -3.63 17.00
C GLN A 283 -13.15 -4.91 17.36
N PRO A 284 -14.46 -4.79 17.67
CA PRO A 284 -15.27 -5.90 18.19
C PRO A 284 -15.59 -6.99 17.14
N ASN A 285 -15.27 -6.73 15.88
CA ASN A 285 -15.47 -7.69 14.79
C ASN A 285 -14.19 -8.40 14.34
N GLU A 286 -13.04 -8.10 14.96
CA GLU A 286 -11.78 -8.79 14.66
C GLU A 286 -11.71 -10.13 15.43
N SER A 287 -11.98 -11.21 14.73
CA SER A 287 -12.09 -12.56 15.33
C SER A 287 -10.79 -13.07 15.93
N SER A 288 -9.64 -12.62 15.42
CA SER A 288 -8.33 -13.06 15.91
C SER A 288 -8.10 -12.67 17.37
N TYR A 289 -8.55 -11.49 17.79
CA TYR A 289 -8.38 -11.04 19.16
C TYR A 289 -9.14 -11.91 20.19
N TYR A 290 -10.32 -12.41 19.83
CA TYR A 290 -11.05 -13.34 20.69
C TYR A 290 -10.33 -14.68 20.82
N ILE A 291 -9.72 -15.18 19.73
CA ILE A 291 -8.95 -16.42 19.77
C ILE A 291 -7.73 -16.28 20.66
N GLU A 292 -6.98 -15.17 20.51
CA GLU A 292 -5.78 -14.94 21.31
C GLU A 292 -6.15 -14.70 22.79
N ARG A 293 -7.22 -13.94 23.09
CA ARG A 293 -7.69 -13.78 24.48
C ARG A 293 -8.16 -15.09 25.07
N ALA A 294 -8.84 -15.95 24.29
CA ALA A 294 -9.23 -17.28 24.75
C ALA A 294 -8.02 -18.14 25.15
N LYS A 295 -6.90 -18.05 24.41
CA LYS A 295 -5.68 -18.73 24.79
C LYS A 295 -5.15 -18.22 26.15
N MET A 296 -5.17 -16.89 26.38
CA MET A 296 -4.76 -16.30 27.67
C MET A 296 -5.68 -16.76 28.80
N LEU A 297 -7.00 -16.72 28.58
CA LEU A 297 -7.99 -17.17 29.56
C LEU A 297 -7.81 -18.66 29.92
N LEU A 298 -7.50 -19.51 28.96
CA LEU A 298 -7.18 -20.93 29.21
C LEU A 298 -5.92 -21.08 30.09
N ARG A 299 -4.89 -20.28 29.83
CA ARG A 299 -3.66 -20.27 30.66
C ARG A 299 -3.92 -19.78 32.08
N LEU A 300 -4.90 -18.89 32.25
CA LEU A 300 -5.34 -18.38 33.54
C LEU A 300 -6.38 -19.29 34.25
N GLY A 301 -6.81 -20.39 33.60
CA GLY A 301 -7.83 -21.31 34.14
C GLY A 301 -9.27 -20.83 33.98
N GLU A 302 -9.51 -19.72 33.29
CA GLU A 302 -10.82 -19.10 33.06
C GLU A 302 -11.57 -19.78 31.89
N LYS A 303 -11.81 -21.08 31.99
CA LYS A 303 -12.34 -21.93 30.91
C LYS A 303 -13.69 -21.46 30.33
N LYS A 304 -14.61 -20.97 31.20
CA LYS A 304 -15.93 -20.50 30.75
C LYS A 304 -15.81 -19.23 29.88
N ALA A 305 -14.98 -18.29 30.29
CA ALA A 305 -14.74 -17.07 29.53
C ALA A 305 -14.03 -17.37 28.20
N ALA A 306 -13.02 -18.28 28.22
CA ALA A 306 -12.36 -18.74 27.01
C ALA A 306 -13.36 -19.36 26.00
N ARG A 307 -14.31 -20.15 26.47
CA ARG A 307 -15.34 -20.73 25.60
C ARG A 307 -16.22 -19.67 24.96
N THR A 308 -16.64 -18.65 25.72
CA THR A 308 -17.42 -17.53 25.20
C THR A 308 -16.69 -16.79 24.09
N ASP A 309 -15.39 -16.57 24.24
CA ASP A 309 -14.56 -15.94 23.20
C ASP A 309 -14.46 -16.81 21.95
N LEU A 310 -14.26 -18.11 22.09
CA LEU A 310 -14.23 -19.04 20.95
C LEU A 310 -15.59 -19.11 20.23
N ASP A 311 -16.70 -19.07 20.96
CA ASP A 311 -18.05 -18.98 20.39
C ASP A 311 -18.20 -17.67 19.58
N ARG A 312 -17.70 -16.56 20.12
CA ARG A 312 -17.72 -15.26 19.42
C ARG A 312 -16.86 -15.27 18.15
N ALA A 313 -15.68 -15.86 18.18
CA ALA A 313 -14.84 -16.02 17.00
C ALA A 313 -15.53 -16.82 15.89
N ILE A 314 -16.25 -17.90 16.25
CA ILE A 314 -17.04 -18.70 15.29
C ILE A 314 -18.18 -17.85 14.69
N GLN A 315 -18.91 -17.09 15.50
CA GLN A 315 -19.96 -16.17 15.03
C GLN A 315 -19.41 -15.12 14.04
N LEU A 316 -18.15 -14.72 14.20
CA LEU A 316 -17.44 -13.82 13.30
C LEU A 316 -16.86 -14.50 12.06
N GLY A 317 -17.21 -15.77 11.82
CA GLY A 317 -16.87 -16.50 10.60
C GLY A 317 -15.62 -17.38 10.68
N VAL A 318 -15.03 -17.57 11.86
CA VAL A 318 -13.91 -18.51 12.03
C VAL A 318 -14.44 -19.95 11.92
N PRO A 319 -13.88 -20.78 11.03
CA PRO A 319 -14.27 -22.19 10.94
C PRO A 319 -14.05 -22.91 12.27
N GLN A 320 -15.06 -23.67 12.74
CA GLN A 320 -15.00 -24.38 14.02
C GLN A 320 -13.79 -25.32 14.13
N GLY A 321 -13.37 -25.94 13.02
CA GLY A 321 -12.18 -26.79 12.99
C GLY A 321 -10.90 -26.08 13.40
N MET A 322 -10.76 -24.76 13.12
CA MET A 322 -9.57 -23.98 13.49
C MET A 322 -9.44 -23.76 15.00
N VAL A 323 -10.53 -23.70 15.72
CA VAL A 323 -10.57 -23.48 17.18
C VAL A 323 -10.89 -24.75 17.97
N HIS A 324 -11.07 -25.88 17.32
CA HIS A 324 -11.49 -27.15 17.95
C HIS A 324 -10.58 -27.59 19.09
N THR A 325 -9.28 -27.53 18.90
CA THR A 325 -8.29 -27.91 19.91
C THR A 325 -8.40 -27.04 21.17
N LEU A 326 -8.60 -25.72 21.01
CA LEU A 326 -8.83 -24.81 22.13
C LEU A 326 -10.16 -25.09 22.80
N TYR A 327 -11.19 -25.43 22.03
CA TYR A 327 -12.51 -25.77 22.54
C TYR A 327 -12.50 -27.00 23.45
N LEU A 328 -11.68 -28.01 23.11
CA LEU A 328 -11.51 -29.20 23.98
C LEU A 328 -10.88 -28.84 25.33
N GLN A 329 -10.03 -27.82 25.40
CA GLN A 329 -9.42 -27.35 26.65
C GLN A 329 -10.40 -26.60 27.56
N THR A 330 -11.55 -26.16 27.03
CA THR A 330 -12.60 -25.49 27.84
C THR A 330 -13.50 -26.49 28.61
N LYS A 331 -13.39 -27.78 28.35
CA LYS A 331 -14.06 -28.84 29.12
C LYS A 331 -13.27 -29.09 30.41
#